data_898e9b4294bd0d04b3346efa77c5c6da
#
_entry.id   898e9b4294bd0d04b3346efa77c5c6da
#
_cell.length_a   1.000
_cell.length_b   1.000
_cell.length_c   1.000
_cell.angle_alpha   90.00
_cell.angle_beta   90.00
_cell.angle_gamma   90.00
#
_symmetry.space_group_name_H-M   'P 1'
#
loop_
_entity.id
_entity.type
_entity.pdbx_description
1 polymer ?
#
loop_
_entity_poly.entity_id
_entity_poly.type
_entity_poly.pdbx_seq_one_letter_code
_entity_poly.pdbx_strand_id
1 'polypeptide(L)'
;MVHILENVDRLEQFWHDFVRIFPETVELEGAIVAHWLQIPVTVFNHVTNVNVTEDNAEVFIEMIINNFSSKGLPFACFRVSPLTRPSFISLLERYGFEKESEQSIMVFDGKPSENRFDPTVTVNEIREDGIDVFDRLMVKGFEMPAEWKEVFDRFFVDWMRKGARNYLAYADGQPVGTISLFSKNKTGCILNVSTLKEYRRRGIGTKLTMHVVSDS
;
A
#
# COMPACT_ATOMS: atom_id res chain seq x y z
N MET A 1 -18.99 -8.69 -15.40
CA MET A 1 -19.39 -8.28 -14.04
C MET A 1 -18.92 -9.27 -12.97
N VAL A 2 -19.10 -10.59 -13.13
CA VAL A 2 -18.64 -11.62 -12.16
C VAL A 2 -17.14 -11.52 -11.88
N HIS A 3 -16.27 -11.47 -12.89
CA HIS A 3 -14.83 -11.35 -12.73
C HIS A 3 -14.35 -10.09 -12.00
N ILE A 4 -15.11 -8.99 -12.06
CA ILE A 4 -14.74 -7.75 -11.35
C ILE A 4 -14.99 -7.94 -9.85
N LEU A 5 -16.14 -8.50 -9.47
CA LEU A 5 -16.48 -8.73 -8.06
C LEU A 5 -15.53 -9.73 -7.39
N GLU A 6 -15.19 -10.85 -8.07
CA GLU A 6 -14.18 -11.81 -7.57
C GLU A 6 -12.81 -11.17 -7.33
N ASN A 7 -12.41 -10.22 -8.18
CA ASN A 7 -11.17 -9.48 -7.98
C ASN A 7 -11.28 -8.50 -6.80
N VAL A 8 -12.44 -7.88 -6.56
CA VAL A 8 -12.65 -7.00 -5.41
C VAL A 8 -12.58 -7.79 -4.11
N ASP A 9 -13.23 -8.95 -4.02
CA ASP A 9 -13.18 -9.82 -2.83
C ASP A 9 -11.74 -10.26 -2.51
N ARG A 10 -10.98 -10.68 -3.54
CA ARG A 10 -9.57 -11.07 -3.39
C ARG A 10 -8.71 -9.89 -2.92
N LEU A 11 -9.00 -8.71 -3.39
CA LEU A 11 -8.31 -7.50 -3.02
C LEU A 11 -8.62 -7.10 -1.57
N GLU A 12 -9.88 -7.14 -1.15
CA GLU A 12 -10.27 -6.90 0.23
C GLU A 12 -9.60 -7.90 1.18
N GLN A 13 -9.56 -9.17 0.81
CA GLN A 13 -8.83 -10.18 1.57
C GLN A 13 -7.33 -9.90 1.62
N PHE A 14 -6.74 -9.46 0.50
CA PHE A 14 -5.34 -9.06 0.47
C PHE A 14 -5.08 -7.86 1.41
N TRP A 15 -5.93 -6.82 1.35
CA TRP A 15 -5.80 -5.65 2.23
C TRP A 15 -5.97 -6.00 3.70
N HIS A 16 -6.90 -6.88 4.01
CA HIS A 16 -7.07 -7.43 5.34
C HIS A 16 -5.81 -8.10 5.87
N ASP A 17 -5.11 -8.86 5.02
CA ASP A 17 -3.85 -9.49 5.39
C ASP A 17 -2.68 -8.49 5.41
N PHE A 18 -2.68 -7.53 4.49
CA PHE A 18 -1.60 -6.55 4.34
C PHE A 18 -1.54 -5.55 5.50
N VAL A 19 -2.66 -4.99 5.90
CA VAL A 19 -2.65 -4.00 6.99
C VAL A 19 -2.17 -4.57 8.32
N ARG A 20 -2.26 -5.89 8.51
CA ARG A 20 -1.75 -6.58 9.71
C ARG A 20 -0.23 -6.59 9.83
N ILE A 21 0.50 -6.19 8.80
CA ILE A 21 1.94 -6.00 8.90
C ILE A 21 2.32 -4.63 9.45
N PHE A 22 1.38 -3.69 9.54
CA PHE A 22 1.64 -2.37 10.11
C PHE A 22 2.01 -2.48 11.60
N PRO A 23 2.79 -1.52 12.14
CA PRO A 23 3.33 -1.61 13.49
C PRO A 23 2.27 -1.75 14.57
N GLU A 24 1.12 -1.11 14.40
CA GLU A 24 0.00 -1.20 15.31
C GLU A 24 -1.29 -1.47 14.53
N THR A 25 -1.89 -2.62 14.76
CA THR A 25 -3.15 -3.02 14.12
C THR A 25 -4.09 -3.55 15.18
N VAL A 26 -5.32 -3.05 15.20
CA VAL A 26 -6.38 -3.48 16.10
C VAL A 26 -7.52 -4.03 15.27
N GLU A 27 -7.92 -5.27 15.56
CA GLU A 27 -9.13 -5.85 15.00
C GLU A 27 -10.32 -5.49 15.89
N LEU A 28 -11.29 -4.85 15.28
CA LEU A 28 -12.57 -4.53 15.89
C LEU A 28 -13.65 -5.40 15.25
N GLU A 29 -14.79 -5.55 15.94
CA GLU A 29 -15.93 -6.22 15.33
C GLU A 29 -16.36 -5.46 14.06
N GLY A 30 -16.13 -6.08 12.90
CA GLY A 30 -16.49 -5.55 11.59
C GLY A 30 -15.51 -4.55 10.96
N ALA A 31 -14.26 -4.42 11.46
CA ALA A 31 -13.24 -3.60 10.82
C ALA A 31 -11.82 -3.89 11.32
N ILE A 32 -10.84 -3.38 10.60
CA ILE A 32 -9.43 -3.33 11.02
C ILE A 32 -8.98 -1.88 11.07
N VAL A 33 -8.38 -1.50 12.19
CA VAL A 33 -7.76 -0.18 12.38
C VAL A 33 -6.26 -0.34 12.34
N ALA A 34 -5.61 0.34 11.43
CA ALA A 34 -4.16 0.37 11.29
C ALA A 34 -3.61 1.73 11.72
N HIS A 35 -2.55 1.72 12.52
CA HIS A 35 -1.84 2.90 12.96
C HIS A 35 -0.35 2.77 12.72
N TRP A 36 0.24 3.85 12.24
CA TRP A 36 1.68 4.06 12.18
C TRP A 36 2.00 5.48 12.65
N LEU A 37 2.02 5.66 13.95
CA LEU A 37 2.05 6.99 14.56
C LEU A 37 3.31 7.80 14.25
N GLN A 38 4.43 7.13 13.92
CA GLN A 38 5.65 7.81 13.49
C GLN A 38 5.50 8.44 12.09
N ILE A 39 4.49 8.02 11.31
CA ILE A 39 4.18 8.55 9.99
C ILE A 39 2.69 8.95 9.97
N PRO A 40 2.34 10.13 10.53
CA PRO A 40 0.96 10.51 10.81
C PRO A 40 0.24 11.02 9.54
N VAL A 41 0.12 10.18 8.54
CA VAL A 41 -0.65 10.44 7.31
C VAL A 41 -1.72 9.37 7.10
N THR A 42 -2.77 9.69 6.38
CA THR A 42 -3.96 8.86 6.18
C THR A 42 -3.65 7.51 5.57
N VAL A 43 -2.70 7.44 4.64
CA VAL A 43 -2.30 6.20 3.96
C VAL A 43 -1.77 5.13 4.92
N PHE A 44 -1.20 5.52 6.05
CA PHE A 44 -0.67 4.62 7.08
C PHE A 44 -1.51 4.55 8.36
N ASN A 45 -2.52 5.42 8.48
CA ASN A 45 -3.41 5.48 9.63
C ASN A 45 -4.86 5.52 9.14
N HIS A 46 -5.49 4.36 9.05
CA HIS A 46 -6.84 4.25 8.51
C HIS A 46 -7.60 3.03 9.02
N VAL A 47 -8.90 3.10 8.87
CA VAL A 47 -9.82 1.97 9.07
C VAL A 47 -10.11 1.33 7.72
N THR A 48 -10.07 0.02 7.65
CA THR A 48 -10.37 -0.75 6.43
C THR A 48 -11.25 -1.96 6.72
N ASN A 49 -11.73 -2.62 5.67
CA ASN A 49 -12.59 -3.81 5.75
C ASN A 49 -13.85 -3.57 6.62
N VAL A 50 -14.47 -2.40 6.46
CA VAL A 50 -15.62 -2.01 7.28
C VAL A 50 -16.86 -2.83 6.90
N ASN A 51 -17.33 -3.62 7.85
CA ASN A 51 -18.53 -4.45 7.73
C ASN A 51 -19.34 -4.42 9.03
N VAL A 52 -19.78 -3.23 9.46
CA VAL A 52 -20.63 -3.04 10.66
C VAL A 52 -22.11 -3.03 10.27
N THR A 53 -22.98 -3.45 11.17
CA THR A 53 -24.44 -3.39 10.95
C THR A 53 -24.93 -1.93 10.94
N GLU A 54 -26.11 -1.67 10.35
CA GLU A 54 -26.67 -0.31 10.34
C GLU A 54 -26.94 0.23 11.74
N ASP A 55 -27.43 -0.63 12.64
CA ASP A 55 -27.73 -0.27 14.03
C ASP A 55 -26.48 0.14 14.82
N ASN A 56 -25.32 -0.38 14.47
CA ASN A 56 -24.06 -0.12 15.17
C ASN A 56 -23.18 0.93 14.46
N ALA A 57 -23.57 1.39 13.28
CA ALA A 57 -22.72 2.21 12.42
C ALA A 57 -22.36 3.57 13.05
N GLU A 58 -23.29 4.26 13.69
CA GLU A 58 -23.06 5.55 14.33
C GLU A 58 -22.10 5.40 15.53
N VAL A 59 -22.38 4.46 16.41
CA VAL A 59 -21.52 4.17 17.58
C VAL A 59 -20.11 3.77 17.13
N PHE A 60 -20.01 3.01 16.05
CA PHE A 60 -18.73 2.61 15.48
C PHE A 60 -17.94 3.82 14.95
N ILE A 61 -18.56 4.75 14.22
CA ILE A 61 -17.89 5.96 13.73
C ILE A 61 -17.37 6.81 14.90
N GLU A 62 -18.19 7.02 15.93
CA GLU A 62 -17.78 7.76 17.12
C GLU A 62 -16.60 7.10 17.84
N MET A 63 -16.65 5.77 17.97
CA MET A 63 -15.54 5.00 18.54
C MET A 63 -14.24 5.20 17.75
N ILE A 64 -14.31 5.19 16.42
CA ILE A 64 -13.14 5.41 15.55
C ILE A 64 -12.61 6.84 15.71
N ILE A 65 -13.46 7.86 15.67
CA ILE A 65 -13.05 9.26 15.88
C ILE A 65 -12.31 9.39 17.23
N ASN A 66 -12.86 8.82 18.29
CA ASN A 66 -12.24 8.83 19.62
C ASN A 66 -10.92 8.05 19.66
N ASN A 67 -10.85 6.92 18.96
CA ASN A 67 -9.61 6.11 18.86
C ASN A 67 -8.47 6.92 18.23
N PHE A 68 -8.71 7.55 17.09
CA PHE A 68 -7.71 8.38 16.40
C PHE A 68 -7.30 9.61 17.23
N SER A 69 -8.27 10.32 17.80
CA SER A 69 -8.04 11.48 18.66
C SER A 69 -7.22 11.11 19.91
N SER A 70 -7.51 9.98 20.55
CA SER A 70 -6.77 9.50 21.73
C SER A 70 -5.30 9.17 21.45
N LYS A 71 -4.96 8.90 20.18
CA LYS A 71 -3.60 8.66 19.70
C LYS A 71 -2.90 9.93 19.22
N GLY A 72 -3.55 11.10 19.33
CA GLY A 72 -3.00 12.39 18.91
C GLY A 72 -3.04 12.61 17.40
N LEU A 73 -3.79 11.81 16.64
CA LEU A 73 -3.99 12.04 15.22
C LEU A 73 -5.05 13.12 15.01
N PRO A 74 -4.78 14.16 14.18
CA PRO A 74 -5.73 15.26 13.95
C PRO A 74 -6.83 14.90 12.95
N PHE A 75 -6.92 13.63 12.54
CA PHE A 75 -7.89 13.12 11.58
C PHE A 75 -8.33 11.72 11.98
N ALA A 76 -9.47 11.27 11.47
CA ALA A 76 -9.84 9.87 11.33
C ALA A 76 -10.01 9.57 9.83
N CYS A 77 -9.57 8.41 9.36
CA CYS A 77 -9.63 8.04 7.96
C CYS A 77 -10.27 6.67 7.77
N PHE A 78 -11.27 6.60 6.90
CA PHE A 78 -11.88 5.34 6.44
C PHE A 78 -11.46 5.05 5.01
N ARG A 79 -10.91 3.87 4.77
CA ARG A 79 -10.70 3.34 3.45
C ARG A 79 -11.93 2.55 3.04
N VAL A 80 -12.76 3.16 2.20
CA VAL A 80 -13.96 2.52 1.65
C VAL A 80 -13.63 1.84 0.32
N SER A 81 -14.33 0.75 0.04
CA SER A 81 -14.18 -0.04 -1.19
C SER A 81 -15.53 -0.17 -1.89
N PRO A 82 -15.58 -0.72 -3.12
CA PRO A 82 -16.83 -1.03 -3.80
C PRO A 82 -17.76 -1.99 -3.02
N LEU A 83 -17.24 -2.71 -2.01
CA LEU A 83 -18.04 -3.58 -1.14
C LEU A 83 -18.62 -2.83 0.07
N THR A 84 -18.14 -1.63 0.37
CA THR A 84 -18.65 -0.81 1.46
C THR A 84 -20.09 -0.38 1.13
N ARG A 85 -21.01 -0.59 2.08
CA ARG A 85 -22.43 -0.26 1.87
C ARG A 85 -22.62 1.23 1.63
N PRO A 86 -23.43 1.61 0.61
CA PRO A 86 -23.71 3.02 0.33
C PRO A 86 -24.31 3.78 1.52
N SER A 87 -25.14 3.13 2.35
CA SER A 87 -25.70 3.72 3.58
C SER A 87 -24.61 4.12 4.57
N PHE A 88 -23.53 3.33 4.70
CA PHE A 88 -22.40 3.66 5.55
C PHE A 88 -21.62 4.87 4.99
N ILE A 89 -21.40 4.93 3.68
CA ILE A 89 -20.72 6.09 3.05
C ILE A 89 -21.53 7.37 3.30
N SER A 90 -22.86 7.33 3.08
CA SER A 90 -23.72 8.47 3.36
C SER A 90 -23.74 8.87 4.84
N LEU A 91 -23.54 7.91 5.73
CA LEU A 91 -23.42 8.17 7.16
C LEU A 91 -22.09 8.88 7.46
N LEU A 92 -20.98 8.46 6.89
CA LEU A 92 -19.67 9.14 7.01
C LEU A 92 -19.77 10.61 6.57
N GLU A 93 -20.43 10.89 5.43
CA GLU A 93 -20.66 12.27 4.96
C GLU A 93 -21.47 13.10 5.96
N ARG A 94 -22.49 12.53 6.61
CA ARG A 94 -23.25 13.21 7.67
C ARG A 94 -22.42 13.52 8.93
N TYR A 95 -21.40 12.68 9.22
CA TYR A 95 -20.41 12.92 10.29
C TYR A 95 -19.30 13.89 9.88
N GLY A 96 -19.39 14.48 8.69
CA GLY A 96 -18.44 15.48 8.20
C GLY A 96 -17.17 14.90 7.56
N PHE A 97 -17.15 13.61 7.24
CA PHE A 97 -16.06 13.04 6.46
C PHE A 97 -16.17 13.47 5.00
N GLU A 98 -15.04 13.85 4.44
CA GLU A 98 -14.90 14.22 3.04
C GLU A 98 -14.02 13.21 2.29
N LYS A 99 -14.29 13.02 0.99
CA LYS A 99 -13.46 12.17 0.13
C LYS A 99 -12.11 12.85 -0.10
N GLU A 100 -11.04 12.32 0.50
CA GLU A 100 -9.69 12.83 0.34
C GLU A 100 -9.08 12.47 -1.01
N SER A 101 -9.24 11.21 -1.43
CA SER A 101 -8.62 10.70 -2.66
C SER A 101 -9.36 9.48 -3.21
N GLU A 102 -9.01 9.09 -4.43
CA GLU A 102 -9.45 7.84 -5.03
C GLU A 102 -8.22 7.07 -5.53
N GLN A 103 -8.13 5.81 -5.16
CA GLN A 103 -7.05 4.93 -5.60
C GLN A 103 -7.55 3.95 -6.64
N SER A 104 -6.97 4.00 -7.83
CA SER A 104 -7.20 2.98 -8.86
C SER A 104 -6.36 1.75 -8.58
N ILE A 105 -7.00 0.59 -8.61
CA ILE A 105 -6.33 -0.69 -8.49
C ILE A 105 -6.29 -1.35 -9.84
N MET A 106 -5.08 -1.67 -10.29
CA MET A 106 -4.86 -2.37 -11.55
C MET A 106 -4.67 -3.86 -11.29
N VAL A 107 -5.41 -4.67 -12.03
CA VAL A 107 -5.28 -6.13 -11.99
C VAL A 107 -4.54 -6.58 -13.25
N PHE A 108 -3.49 -7.39 -13.09
CA PHE A 108 -2.79 -7.99 -14.20
C PHE A 108 -3.56 -9.21 -14.71
N ASP A 109 -3.84 -9.24 -16.01
CA ASP A 109 -4.66 -10.29 -16.67
C ASP A 109 -3.82 -11.43 -17.28
N GLY A 110 -2.53 -11.46 -17.01
CA GLY A 110 -1.62 -12.49 -17.53
C GLY A 110 -1.07 -12.22 -18.94
N LYS A 111 -1.32 -11.06 -19.50
CA LYS A 111 -0.82 -10.67 -20.83
C LYS A 111 0.22 -9.56 -20.73
N PRO A 112 1.52 -9.89 -20.63
CA PRO A 112 2.55 -8.86 -20.64
C PRO A 112 2.52 -8.11 -21.97
N SER A 113 2.56 -6.77 -21.93
CA SER A 113 2.67 -5.98 -23.14
C SER A 113 4.11 -6.07 -23.71
N GLU A 114 4.24 -6.06 -25.03
CA GLU A 114 5.52 -5.91 -25.72
C GLU A 114 6.06 -4.48 -25.54
N ASN A 115 6.48 -4.15 -24.35
CA ASN A 115 7.04 -2.83 -24.08
C ASN A 115 8.54 -2.81 -24.42
N ARG A 116 8.97 -1.75 -25.09
CA ARG A 116 10.40 -1.48 -25.29
C ARG A 116 10.96 -0.90 -23.99
N PHE A 117 11.83 -1.66 -23.36
CA PHE A 117 12.60 -1.22 -22.20
C PHE A 117 13.98 -0.76 -22.65
N ASP A 118 14.56 0.15 -21.89
CA ASP A 118 15.99 0.44 -22.00
C ASP A 118 16.77 -0.85 -21.66
N PRO A 119 17.50 -1.44 -22.60
CA PRO A 119 18.20 -2.72 -22.39
C PRO A 119 19.32 -2.61 -21.36
N THR A 120 19.79 -1.40 -21.06
CA THR A 120 20.85 -1.14 -20.07
C THR A 120 20.32 -1.16 -18.63
N VAL A 121 18.99 -1.10 -18.43
CA VAL A 121 18.39 -1.18 -17.10
C VAL A 121 18.36 -2.64 -16.65
N THR A 122 18.91 -2.92 -15.48
CA THR A 122 18.80 -4.22 -14.81
C THR A 122 17.93 -4.12 -13.56
N VAL A 123 17.31 -5.25 -13.17
CA VAL A 123 16.50 -5.34 -11.94
C VAL A 123 17.01 -6.51 -11.12
N ASN A 124 17.31 -6.25 -9.86
CA ASN A 124 17.81 -7.26 -8.93
C ASN A 124 16.98 -7.29 -7.65
N GLU A 125 16.66 -8.49 -7.18
CA GLU A 125 16.13 -8.67 -5.85
C GLU A 125 17.20 -8.34 -4.81
N ILE A 126 16.81 -7.69 -3.72
CA ILE A 126 17.72 -7.34 -2.63
C ILE A 126 17.48 -8.21 -1.40
N ARG A 127 18.48 -8.29 -0.56
CA ARG A 127 18.40 -8.86 0.80
C ARG A 127 18.40 -7.73 1.84
N GLU A 128 18.39 -8.10 3.13
CA GLU A 128 18.35 -7.13 4.23
C GLU A 128 19.47 -6.08 4.15
N ASP A 129 20.65 -6.43 3.65
CA ASP A 129 21.79 -5.51 3.46
C ASP A 129 21.56 -4.44 2.37
N GLY A 130 20.57 -4.65 1.48
CA GLY A 130 20.18 -3.69 0.44
C GLY A 130 19.11 -2.68 0.89
N ILE A 131 18.50 -2.85 2.08
CA ILE A 131 17.36 -2.04 2.54
C ILE A 131 17.72 -0.57 2.67
N ASP A 132 18.89 -0.21 3.16
CA ASP A 132 19.31 1.20 3.25
C ASP A 132 19.23 1.93 1.90
N VAL A 133 19.65 1.27 0.83
CA VAL A 133 19.58 1.83 -0.53
C VAL A 133 18.13 1.89 -1.01
N PHE A 134 17.36 0.84 -0.76
CA PHE A 134 15.96 0.75 -1.15
C PHE A 134 15.13 1.89 -0.52
N ASP A 135 15.22 2.06 0.80
CA ASP A 135 14.42 3.04 1.53
C ASP A 135 14.80 4.48 1.16
N ARG A 136 16.09 4.75 1.00
CA ARG A 136 16.57 6.05 0.54
C ARG A 136 16.02 6.40 -0.85
N LEU A 137 16.01 5.43 -1.78
CA LEU A 137 15.46 5.64 -3.12
C LEU A 137 13.94 5.77 -3.11
N MET A 138 13.26 4.97 -2.29
CA MET A 138 11.81 5.03 -2.13
C MET A 138 11.38 6.39 -1.58
N VAL A 139 11.96 6.81 -0.46
CA VAL A 139 11.68 8.11 0.15
C VAL A 139 11.94 9.25 -0.83
N LYS A 140 13.09 9.22 -1.54
CA LYS A 140 13.40 10.24 -2.57
C LYS A 140 12.46 10.16 -3.77
N GLY A 141 12.13 8.96 -4.24
CA GLY A 141 11.30 8.74 -5.43
C GLY A 141 9.83 9.14 -5.22
N PHE A 142 9.32 9.01 -4.00
CA PHE A 142 7.99 9.47 -3.58
C PHE A 142 8.00 10.90 -3.01
N GLU A 143 9.17 11.54 -2.95
CA GLU A 143 9.33 12.91 -2.42
C GLU A 143 8.83 13.04 -0.96
N MET A 144 9.04 11.98 -0.17
CA MET A 144 8.67 11.91 1.24
C MET A 144 9.69 12.64 2.13
N PRO A 145 9.32 13.02 3.36
CA PRO A 145 10.25 13.52 4.36
C PRO A 145 11.42 12.56 4.61
N ALA A 146 12.65 13.08 4.60
CA ALA A 146 13.85 12.26 4.70
C ALA A 146 13.96 11.48 6.03
N GLU A 147 13.42 12.04 7.10
CA GLU A 147 13.36 11.44 8.44
C GLU A 147 12.52 10.16 8.51
N TRP A 148 11.63 9.93 7.55
CA TRP A 148 10.84 8.70 7.50
C TRP A 148 11.67 7.48 7.12
N LYS A 149 12.85 7.68 6.53
CA LYS A 149 13.73 6.59 6.12
C LYS A 149 14.04 5.62 7.28
N GLU A 150 14.43 6.13 8.44
CA GLU A 150 14.76 5.27 9.60
C GLU A 150 13.57 4.46 10.10
N VAL A 151 12.37 4.97 9.92
CA VAL A 151 11.13 4.27 10.26
C VAL A 151 10.88 3.14 9.25
N PHE A 152 11.09 3.42 7.95
CA PHE A 152 10.93 2.43 6.89
C PHE A 152 11.99 1.32 6.95
N ASP A 153 13.26 1.62 7.28
CA ASP A 153 14.34 0.63 7.39
C ASP A 153 13.91 -0.58 8.25
N ARG A 154 13.38 -0.31 9.43
CA ARG A 154 12.90 -1.37 10.36
C ARG A 154 11.70 -2.11 9.79
N PHE A 155 10.74 -1.36 9.25
CA PHE A 155 9.52 -1.93 8.69
C PHE A 155 9.81 -2.88 7.54
N PHE A 156 10.66 -2.48 6.58
CA PHE A 156 10.94 -3.31 5.41
C PHE A 156 11.75 -4.56 5.75
N VAL A 157 12.67 -4.49 6.73
CA VAL A 157 13.36 -5.68 7.24
C VAL A 157 12.34 -6.68 7.81
N ASP A 158 11.43 -6.22 8.67
CA ASP A 158 10.40 -7.10 9.25
C ASP A 158 9.42 -7.60 8.19
N TRP A 159 9.13 -6.78 7.19
CA TRP A 159 8.26 -7.17 6.09
C TRP A 159 8.89 -8.24 5.20
N MET A 160 10.17 -8.13 4.90
CA MET A 160 10.93 -9.18 4.19
C MET A 160 10.92 -10.50 4.95
N ARG A 161 11.08 -10.48 6.26
CA ARG A 161 10.97 -11.67 7.13
C ARG A 161 9.58 -12.30 7.09
N LYS A 162 8.57 -11.55 6.74
CA LYS A 162 7.18 -12.01 6.51
C LYS A 162 6.90 -12.40 5.06
N GLY A 163 7.94 -12.46 4.21
CA GLY A 163 7.86 -12.96 2.83
C GLY A 163 7.71 -11.87 1.76
N ALA A 164 7.83 -10.60 2.09
CA ALA A 164 7.93 -9.56 1.07
C ALA A 164 9.28 -9.64 0.35
N ARG A 165 9.26 -9.36 -0.95
CA ARG A 165 10.45 -9.31 -1.81
C ARG A 165 10.60 -7.88 -2.34
N ASN A 166 11.79 -7.33 -2.19
CA ASN A 166 12.09 -5.98 -2.63
C ASN A 166 13.15 -6.01 -3.73
N TYR A 167 13.02 -5.11 -4.70
CA TYR A 167 13.87 -5.07 -5.87
C TYR A 167 14.35 -3.65 -6.13
N LEU A 168 15.56 -3.55 -6.68
CA LEU A 168 16.15 -2.31 -7.19
C LEU A 168 16.35 -2.38 -8.70
N ALA A 169 15.97 -1.31 -9.39
CA ALA A 169 16.38 -1.08 -10.78
C ALA A 169 17.70 -0.31 -10.81
N TYR A 170 18.58 -0.73 -11.69
CA TYR A 170 19.87 -0.08 -11.93
C TYR A 170 19.92 0.44 -13.38
N ALA A 171 20.35 1.67 -13.54
CA ALA A 171 20.67 2.28 -14.83
C ALA A 171 22.08 2.88 -14.73
N ASP A 172 22.92 2.61 -15.74
CA ASP A 172 24.31 3.08 -15.75
C ASP A 172 25.09 2.70 -14.48
N GLY A 173 24.80 1.51 -13.92
CA GLY A 173 25.41 0.99 -12.69
C GLY A 173 24.92 1.66 -11.39
N GLN A 174 23.98 2.61 -11.47
CA GLN A 174 23.43 3.30 -10.30
C GLN A 174 22.02 2.79 -9.97
N PRO A 175 21.68 2.61 -8.69
CA PRO A 175 20.32 2.25 -8.30
C PRO A 175 19.40 3.48 -8.46
N VAL A 176 18.29 3.30 -9.21
CA VAL A 176 17.44 4.42 -9.69
C VAL A 176 15.95 4.23 -9.47
N GLY A 177 15.52 3.06 -9.03
CA GLY A 177 14.10 2.78 -8.79
C GLY A 177 13.88 1.58 -7.88
N THR A 178 12.71 1.52 -7.29
CA THR A 178 12.28 0.51 -6.31
C THR A 178 10.98 -0.15 -6.72
N ILE A 179 10.76 -1.37 -6.25
CA ILE A 179 9.48 -2.08 -6.31
C ILE A 179 9.46 -3.14 -5.22
N SER A 180 8.28 -3.38 -4.64
CA SER A 180 8.04 -4.46 -3.70
C SER A 180 6.98 -5.42 -4.23
N LEU A 181 7.15 -6.70 -3.97
CA LEU A 181 6.15 -7.75 -4.15
C LEU A 181 5.81 -8.34 -2.79
N PHE A 182 4.55 -8.34 -2.46
CA PHE A 182 4.01 -9.10 -1.33
C PHE A 182 3.00 -10.10 -1.84
N SER A 183 3.25 -11.39 -1.57
CA SER A 183 2.39 -12.48 -2.04
C SER A 183 1.79 -13.23 -0.88
N LYS A 184 0.46 -13.41 -0.90
CA LYS A 184 -0.28 -14.21 0.07
C LYS A 184 -1.52 -14.82 -0.58
N ASN A 185 -1.85 -16.05 -0.21
CA ASN A 185 -3.06 -16.74 -0.66
C ASN A 185 -3.23 -16.71 -2.20
N LYS A 186 -2.17 -16.96 -2.96
CA LYS A 186 -2.14 -16.92 -4.45
C LYS A 186 -2.49 -15.54 -5.04
N THR A 187 -2.35 -14.49 -4.26
CA THR A 187 -2.49 -13.11 -4.72
C THR A 187 -1.18 -12.39 -4.49
N GLY A 188 -0.61 -11.83 -5.55
CA GLY A 188 0.55 -10.94 -5.47
C GLY A 188 0.11 -9.49 -5.56
N CYS A 189 0.66 -8.63 -4.73
CA CYS A 189 0.48 -7.19 -4.81
C CYS A 189 1.81 -6.49 -5.03
N ILE A 190 1.84 -5.63 -6.02
CA ILE A 190 2.97 -4.79 -6.36
C ILE A 190 2.80 -3.44 -5.66
N LEU A 191 3.81 -3.05 -4.90
CA LEU A 191 3.82 -1.85 -4.06
C LEU A 191 5.15 -1.11 -4.25
N ASN A 192 5.23 0.12 -3.74
CA ASN A 192 6.46 0.91 -3.64
C ASN A 192 7.20 1.08 -4.98
N VAL A 193 6.45 1.16 -6.09
CA VAL A 193 7.02 1.41 -7.41
C VAL A 193 7.45 2.85 -7.50
N SER A 194 8.74 3.10 -7.42
CA SER A 194 9.29 4.44 -7.54
C SER A 194 10.43 4.51 -8.56
N THR A 195 10.65 5.68 -9.11
CA THR A 195 11.80 5.99 -9.98
C THR A 195 12.26 7.41 -9.66
N LEU A 196 13.56 7.58 -9.46
CA LEU A 196 14.15 8.89 -9.25
C LEU A 196 13.79 9.84 -10.38
N LYS A 197 13.50 11.10 -10.05
CA LYS A 197 12.96 12.11 -10.97
C LYS A 197 13.78 12.25 -12.25
N GLU A 198 15.10 12.26 -12.11
CA GLU A 198 16.07 12.38 -13.20
C GLU A 198 16.13 11.18 -14.14
N TYR A 199 15.55 10.03 -13.73
CA TYR A 199 15.50 8.79 -14.51
C TYR A 199 14.09 8.43 -14.99
N ARG A 200 13.09 9.27 -14.72
CA ARG A 200 11.71 9.05 -15.18
C ARG A 200 11.61 9.10 -16.69
N ARG A 201 10.55 8.52 -17.25
CA ARG A 201 10.25 8.44 -18.70
C ARG A 201 11.21 7.58 -19.52
N ARG A 202 12.05 6.77 -18.88
CA ARG A 202 12.94 5.76 -19.50
C ARG A 202 12.40 4.32 -19.43
N GLY A 203 11.13 4.14 -19.06
CA GLY A 203 10.51 2.81 -18.95
C GLY A 203 10.92 2.00 -17.72
N ILE A 204 11.63 2.60 -16.74
CA ILE A 204 12.17 1.90 -15.57
C ILE A 204 11.04 1.31 -14.70
N GLY A 205 10.00 2.07 -14.40
CA GLY A 205 8.85 1.57 -13.63
C GLY A 205 8.16 0.41 -14.33
N THR A 206 8.00 0.48 -15.66
CA THR A 206 7.43 -0.61 -16.44
C THR A 206 8.32 -1.85 -16.39
N LYS A 207 9.66 -1.69 -16.51
CA LYS A 207 10.61 -2.81 -16.42
C LYS A 207 10.58 -3.48 -15.04
N LEU A 208 10.55 -2.69 -13.96
CA LEU A 208 10.38 -3.18 -12.60
C LEU A 208 9.10 -4.02 -12.47
N THR A 209 7.95 -3.47 -12.90
CA THR A 209 6.65 -4.15 -12.82
C THR A 209 6.66 -5.45 -13.61
N MET A 210 7.16 -5.44 -14.85
CA MET A 210 7.21 -6.64 -15.70
C MET A 210 8.15 -7.71 -15.14
N HIS A 211 9.30 -7.30 -14.57
CA HIS A 211 10.22 -8.24 -13.92
C HIS A 211 9.53 -8.96 -12.75
N VAL A 212 8.89 -8.22 -11.88
CA VAL A 212 8.20 -8.77 -10.69
C VAL A 212 7.01 -9.64 -11.09
N VAL A 213 6.22 -9.24 -12.11
CA VAL A 213 5.12 -10.07 -12.64
C VAL A 213 5.62 -11.40 -13.22
N SER A 214 6.80 -11.42 -13.83
CA SER A 214 7.38 -12.64 -14.38
C SER A 214 8.02 -13.54 -13.33
N ASP A 215 8.29 -13.00 -12.14
CA ASP A 215 8.96 -13.67 -11.03
C ASP A 215 7.96 -14.11 -9.91
N SER A 216 6.68 -13.81 -10.10
CA SER A 216 5.58 -14.04 -9.12
C SER A 216 4.89 -15.41 -9.25
#